data_497ac0dd5918b2ce133829c0130d6640
#
_entry.id   497ac0dd5918b2ce133829c0130d6640
#
_cell.length_a   1.000
_cell.length_b   1.000
_cell.length_c   1.000
_cell.angle_alpha   90.00
_cell.angle_beta   90.00
_cell.angle_gamma   90.00
#
_symmetry.space_group_name_H-M   'P 1'
#
loop_
_entity.id
_entity.type
_entity.pdbx_description
1 polymer ?
#
loop_
_entity_poly.entity_id
_entity_poly.type
_entity_poly.pdbx_seq_one_letter_code
_entity_poly.pdbx_strand_id
1 'polypeptide(L)'
;MLMGLIPLFSPPGWSRTPPPAEVVILTAETQAPLHIPKAAPAPGVSPSPVSAPAPAPAKITQPSGTRQIQVYKSVQKNGVVRYSDMMPDQGHYELLLFNDCYACNPASTVNWHTTGLFLYDYASTIQAAAKAYQVEPALIRALIHAESAFNPQAISRKGAMGLTQLMPATARELGVGDALMAEQNIFGGVKYLAGLLKQYGGNIALATAAYNAGAGAVQKHGGIPPYAETRAYVERVQLLHLRYKEMLSARGL
;
A
#
# COMPACT_ATOMS: atom_id res chain seq x y z
N MET A 1 45.96 7.41 -41.45
CA MET A 1 45.15 7.93 -40.34
C MET A 1 43.89 7.09 -40.26
N LEU A 2 43.95 5.96 -39.52
CA LEU A 2 42.82 5.06 -39.32
C LEU A 2 42.16 5.43 -37.99
N MET A 3 40.91 5.91 -38.08
CA MET A 3 40.02 6.11 -36.90
C MET A 3 39.38 4.77 -36.55
N GLY A 4 39.77 4.18 -35.41
CA GLY A 4 39.16 2.99 -34.88
C GLY A 4 37.86 3.32 -34.20
N LEU A 5 36.76 2.69 -34.66
CA LEU A 5 35.47 2.68 -33.99
C LEU A 5 35.58 1.79 -32.74
N ILE A 6 35.28 2.37 -31.58
CA ILE A 6 35.12 1.64 -30.33
C ILE A 6 33.65 1.18 -30.27
N PRO A 7 33.35 -0.12 -30.09
CA PRO A 7 31.98 -0.57 -29.94
C PRO A 7 31.44 -0.18 -28.54
N LEU A 8 30.32 0.52 -28.55
CA LEU A 8 29.51 0.79 -27.33
C LEU A 8 28.97 -0.54 -26.79
N PHE A 9 29.54 -1.01 -25.70
CA PHE A 9 28.99 -2.11 -24.91
C PHE A 9 27.76 -1.56 -24.15
N SER A 10 26.56 -1.97 -24.56
CA SER A 10 25.36 -1.79 -23.77
C SER A 10 25.38 -2.80 -22.62
N PRO A 11 25.20 -2.38 -21.34
CA PRO A 11 25.10 -3.34 -20.25
C PRO A 11 23.76 -4.10 -20.35
N PRO A 12 23.72 -5.38 -19.93
CA PRO A 12 22.52 -6.20 -19.99
C PRO A 12 21.42 -5.60 -19.11
N GLY A 13 20.22 -5.51 -19.68
CA GLY A 13 19.05 -4.91 -19.10
C GLY A 13 18.68 -5.51 -17.75
N TRP A 14 18.69 -4.70 -16.72
CA TRP A 14 18.05 -4.97 -15.43
C TRP A 14 16.63 -4.41 -15.46
N SER A 15 15.78 -5.07 -16.22
CA SER A 15 14.33 -4.94 -16.06
C SER A 15 13.91 -5.85 -14.91
N ARG A 16 13.94 -5.34 -13.70
CA ARG A 16 13.25 -5.93 -12.55
C ARG A 16 12.27 -4.91 -12.02
N THR A 17 11.17 -4.73 -12.76
CA THR A 17 9.91 -4.33 -12.16
C THR A 17 9.53 -5.43 -11.17
N PRO A 18 9.23 -5.12 -9.89
CA PRO A 18 8.55 -6.09 -9.03
C PRO A 18 7.30 -6.56 -9.77
N PRO A 19 6.90 -7.84 -9.64
CA PRO A 19 5.69 -8.31 -10.29
C PRO A 19 4.54 -7.39 -9.87
N PRO A 20 3.71 -6.93 -10.81
CA PRO A 20 2.53 -6.18 -10.47
C PRO A 20 1.71 -6.99 -9.47
N ALA A 21 1.16 -6.33 -8.46
CA ALA A 21 0.16 -6.95 -7.63
C ALA A 21 -0.90 -7.52 -8.57
N GLU A 22 -1.15 -8.82 -8.47
CA GLU A 22 -2.09 -9.51 -9.35
C GLU A 22 -3.49 -8.96 -9.04
N VAL A 23 -3.94 -8.03 -9.87
CA VAL A 23 -5.29 -7.47 -9.80
C VAL A 23 -6.21 -8.45 -10.50
N VAL A 24 -6.86 -9.30 -9.74
CA VAL A 24 -7.92 -10.16 -10.27
C VAL A 24 -9.20 -9.33 -10.29
N ILE A 25 -9.58 -8.86 -11.47
CA ILE A 25 -10.86 -8.17 -11.69
C ILE A 25 -11.94 -9.25 -11.84
N LEU A 26 -12.70 -9.49 -10.78
CA LEU A 26 -13.91 -10.29 -10.84
C LEU A 26 -15.10 -9.35 -10.97
N THR A 27 -15.67 -9.26 -12.17
CA THR A 27 -16.95 -8.59 -12.41
C THR A 27 -18.07 -9.57 -12.07
N ALA A 28 -18.81 -9.31 -10.98
CA ALA A 28 -20.05 -10.04 -10.72
C ALA A 28 -21.18 -9.38 -11.54
N GLU A 29 -21.58 -10.05 -12.62
CA GLU A 29 -22.84 -9.71 -13.29
C GLU A 29 -24.02 -10.10 -12.38
N THR A 30 -24.89 -9.15 -12.14
CA THR A 30 -26.08 -9.31 -11.30
C THR A 30 -26.99 -10.36 -11.93
N GLN A 31 -27.02 -11.57 -11.40
CA GLN A 31 -28.09 -12.51 -11.73
C GLN A 31 -29.40 -11.99 -11.09
N ALA A 32 -30.38 -11.74 -11.93
CA ALA A 32 -31.74 -11.42 -11.51
C ALA A 32 -32.30 -12.57 -10.65
N PRO A 33 -33.12 -12.30 -9.63
CA PRO A 33 -33.68 -13.33 -8.79
C PRO A 33 -34.57 -14.26 -9.63
N LEU A 34 -34.25 -15.55 -9.63
CA LEU A 34 -35.08 -16.58 -10.21
C LEU A 34 -36.43 -16.62 -9.49
N HIS A 35 -37.49 -16.28 -10.21
CA HIS A 35 -38.85 -16.41 -9.76
C HIS A 35 -39.20 -17.89 -9.60
N ILE A 36 -39.30 -18.39 -8.36
CA ILE A 36 -39.73 -19.74 -8.06
C ILE A 36 -41.26 -19.78 -8.08
N PRO A 37 -41.91 -20.50 -9.01
CA PRO A 37 -43.33 -20.66 -8.95
C PRO A 37 -43.69 -21.58 -7.78
N LYS A 38 -44.72 -21.19 -7.01
CA LYS A 38 -45.29 -21.90 -5.87
C LYS A 38 -45.93 -23.21 -6.37
N ALA A 39 -45.30 -24.34 -6.08
CA ALA A 39 -45.84 -25.67 -6.41
C ALA A 39 -46.91 -26.06 -5.42
N ALA A 40 -48.00 -26.65 -5.97
CA ALA A 40 -49.10 -27.22 -5.23
C ALA A 40 -48.70 -28.55 -4.55
N PRO A 41 -49.39 -29.00 -3.49
CA PRO A 41 -49.03 -30.18 -2.73
C PRO A 41 -49.42 -31.48 -3.48
N ALA A 42 -48.52 -32.42 -3.55
CA ALA A 42 -48.75 -33.78 -4.02
C ALA A 42 -48.64 -34.79 -2.85
N PRO A 43 -49.37 -35.96 -2.92
CA PRO A 43 -49.67 -36.79 -1.77
C PRO A 43 -48.57 -37.78 -1.40
N GLY A 44 -48.57 -38.12 -0.14
CA GLY A 44 -47.89 -39.09 0.69
C GLY A 44 -46.96 -40.16 0.02
N VAL A 45 -45.70 -40.18 0.52
CA VAL A 45 -44.80 -41.36 0.42
C VAL A 45 -44.14 -41.53 1.77
N SER A 46 -44.12 -42.80 2.23
CA SER A 46 -43.59 -43.36 3.47
C SER A 46 -42.11 -43.08 3.72
N PRO A 47 -41.62 -43.11 4.95
CA PRO A 47 -40.24 -42.77 5.29
C PRO A 47 -39.27 -43.91 4.94
N SER A 48 -38.24 -43.59 4.21
CA SER A 48 -37.06 -44.42 4.00
C SER A 48 -35.90 -43.99 4.93
N PRO A 49 -34.92 -44.87 5.20
CA PRO A 49 -34.11 -44.83 6.40
C PRO A 49 -33.10 -43.70 6.46
N VAL A 50 -32.83 -43.29 7.68
CA VAL A 50 -31.86 -42.29 8.11
C VAL A 50 -30.49 -42.53 7.47
N SER A 51 -30.08 -41.66 6.57
CA SER A 51 -28.70 -41.58 6.09
C SER A 51 -27.81 -40.97 7.15
N ALA A 52 -26.65 -41.57 7.36
CA ALA A 52 -25.62 -41.12 8.29
C ALA A 52 -25.20 -39.68 8.04
N PRO A 53 -24.79 -38.93 9.08
CA PRO A 53 -24.38 -37.54 8.91
C PRO A 53 -23.12 -37.47 8.03
N ALA A 54 -23.13 -36.53 7.08
CA ALA A 54 -22.01 -36.22 6.23
C ALA A 54 -20.77 -35.84 7.09
N PRO A 55 -19.56 -36.27 6.69
CA PRO A 55 -18.36 -35.93 7.41
C PRO A 55 -18.20 -34.40 7.44
N ALA A 56 -17.86 -33.88 8.62
CA ALA A 56 -17.55 -32.46 8.80
C ALA A 56 -16.49 -32.00 7.80
N PRO A 57 -16.58 -30.78 7.22
CA PRO A 57 -15.59 -30.30 6.26
C PRO A 57 -14.21 -30.34 6.92
N ALA A 58 -13.28 -31.01 6.24
CA ALA A 58 -11.89 -31.11 6.65
C ALA A 58 -11.36 -29.68 6.91
N LYS A 59 -10.79 -29.48 8.10
CA LYS A 59 -10.02 -28.26 8.39
C LYS A 59 -8.90 -28.18 7.37
N ILE A 60 -9.05 -27.28 6.40
CA ILE A 60 -7.98 -26.91 5.50
C ILE A 60 -6.92 -26.25 6.37
N THR A 61 -5.87 -27.02 6.68
CA THR A 61 -4.63 -26.49 7.28
C THR A 61 -4.00 -25.60 6.20
N GLN A 62 -4.24 -24.31 6.28
CA GLN A 62 -3.57 -23.35 5.41
C GLN A 62 -2.06 -23.40 5.75
N PRO A 63 -1.18 -23.53 4.74
CA PRO A 63 0.23 -23.32 4.97
C PRO A 63 0.42 -21.91 5.54
N SER A 64 1.35 -21.76 6.46
CA SER A 64 1.74 -20.48 7.08
C SER A 64 2.37 -19.56 6.03
N GLY A 65 1.54 -19.06 5.13
CA GLY A 65 1.81 -18.06 4.10
C GLY A 65 1.06 -16.79 4.42
N THR A 66 1.66 -15.69 4.13
CA THR A 66 1.20 -14.32 4.24
C THR A 66 -0.32 -14.20 4.06
N ARG A 67 -1.03 -13.84 5.14
CA ARG A 67 -2.49 -13.70 5.12
C ARG A 67 -2.84 -12.48 4.24
N GLN A 68 -3.26 -12.74 3.00
CA GLN A 68 -3.78 -11.70 2.12
C GLN A 68 -5.09 -11.15 2.69
N ILE A 69 -5.18 -9.84 2.82
CA ILE A 69 -6.44 -9.18 3.18
C ILE A 69 -7.11 -8.71 1.89
N GLN A 70 -8.41 -8.94 1.85
CA GLN A 70 -9.30 -8.53 0.79
C GLN A 70 -9.95 -7.21 1.17
N VAL A 71 -9.85 -6.20 0.31
CA VAL A 71 -10.61 -4.95 0.44
C VAL A 71 -11.42 -4.74 -0.83
N TYR A 72 -12.68 -4.40 -0.65
CA TYR A 72 -13.62 -4.14 -1.72
C TYR A 72 -13.70 -2.64 -1.97
N LYS A 73 -13.34 -2.20 -3.17
CA LYS A 73 -13.52 -0.83 -3.65
C LYS A 73 -14.82 -0.77 -4.43
N SER A 74 -15.74 0.08 -4.02
CA SER A 74 -17.00 0.32 -4.72
C SER A 74 -17.22 1.82 -4.92
N VAL A 75 -17.90 2.18 -6.01
CA VAL A 75 -18.32 3.56 -6.27
C VAL A 75 -19.80 3.65 -5.97
N GLN A 76 -20.15 4.51 -5.03
CA GLN A 76 -21.55 4.77 -4.66
C GLN A 76 -22.26 5.58 -5.75
N LYS A 77 -23.59 5.57 -5.78
CA LYS A 77 -24.42 6.31 -6.77
C LYS A 77 -24.13 7.82 -6.80
N ASN A 78 -23.64 8.39 -5.71
CA ASN A 78 -23.22 9.79 -5.58
C ASN A 78 -21.77 10.06 -6.01
N GLY A 79 -21.08 9.07 -6.62
CA GLY A 79 -19.69 9.17 -7.06
C GLY A 79 -18.65 8.97 -5.95
N VAL A 80 -19.05 8.77 -4.69
CA VAL A 80 -18.12 8.54 -3.58
C VAL A 80 -17.53 7.14 -3.68
N VAL A 81 -16.20 7.05 -3.67
CA VAL A 81 -15.47 5.79 -3.60
C VAL A 81 -15.45 5.28 -2.15
N ARG A 82 -15.93 4.05 -1.97
CA ARG A 82 -15.95 3.38 -0.67
C ARG A 82 -14.99 2.19 -0.69
N TYR A 83 -14.16 2.08 0.34
CA TYR A 83 -13.34 0.92 0.61
C TYR A 83 -13.87 0.19 1.86
N SER A 84 -13.97 -1.14 1.80
CA SER A 84 -14.51 -1.97 2.88
C SER A 84 -13.79 -3.31 2.92
N ASP A 85 -13.59 -3.85 4.10
CA ASP A 85 -13.16 -5.23 4.34
C ASP A 85 -14.31 -6.23 4.19
N MET A 86 -15.54 -5.73 4.07
CA MET A 86 -16.74 -6.52 3.82
C MET A 86 -17.16 -6.37 2.36
N MET A 87 -17.50 -7.50 1.73
CA MET A 87 -18.03 -7.52 0.37
C MET A 87 -19.34 -6.71 0.31
N PRO A 88 -19.48 -5.77 -0.65
CA PRO A 88 -20.75 -5.05 -0.83
C PRO A 88 -21.87 -6.00 -1.22
N ASP A 89 -23.05 -5.83 -0.60
CA ASP A 89 -24.22 -6.65 -0.89
C ASP A 89 -24.79 -6.41 -2.30
N GLN A 90 -24.50 -5.26 -2.92
CA GLN A 90 -24.99 -4.85 -4.23
C GLN A 90 -23.98 -3.91 -4.95
N GLY A 91 -24.01 -3.95 -6.30
CA GLY A 91 -23.24 -3.04 -7.16
C GLY A 91 -21.91 -3.63 -7.63
N HIS A 92 -21.25 -2.86 -8.49
CA HIS A 92 -19.91 -3.22 -8.97
C HIS A 92 -18.86 -2.93 -7.91
N TYR A 93 -17.94 -3.84 -7.72
CA TYR A 93 -16.79 -3.66 -6.86
C TYR A 93 -15.52 -4.21 -7.50
N GLU A 94 -14.41 -3.64 -7.12
CA GLU A 94 -13.05 -4.09 -7.43
C GLU A 94 -12.48 -4.75 -6.18
N LEU A 95 -12.02 -6.00 -6.30
CA LEU A 95 -11.35 -6.71 -5.21
C LEU A 95 -9.87 -6.36 -5.21
N LEU A 96 -9.40 -5.76 -4.14
CA LEU A 96 -8.00 -5.40 -3.96
C LEU A 96 -7.36 -6.36 -2.95
N LEU A 97 -6.26 -7.00 -3.35
CA LEU A 97 -5.51 -7.95 -2.52
C LEU A 97 -4.21 -7.28 -2.03
N PHE A 98 -3.91 -7.42 -0.75
CA PHE A 98 -2.84 -6.63 -0.12
C PHE A 98 -1.75 -7.45 0.51
N ASN A 99 -0.56 -6.84 0.48
CA ASN A 99 0.61 -7.25 1.22
C ASN A 99 0.89 -6.26 2.36
N ASP A 100 1.67 -6.68 3.36
CA ASP A 100 2.11 -5.82 4.46
C ASP A 100 2.88 -4.58 3.96
N CYS A 101 2.94 -3.51 4.78
CA CYS A 101 3.78 -2.34 4.52
C CYS A 101 5.20 -2.78 4.13
N TYR A 102 5.71 -2.26 3.00
CA TYR A 102 6.95 -2.75 2.39
C TYR A 102 8.15 -2.68 3.34
N ALA A 103 8.29 -1.58 4.08
CA ALA A 103 9.40 -1.40 5.03
C ALA A 103 9.03 -1.70 6.48
N CYS A 104 7.79 -2.09 6.78
CA CYS A 104 7.35 -2.28 8.17
C CYS A 104 7.63 -3.68 8.71
N ASN A 105 7.80 -4.70 7.86
CA ASN A 105 8.03 -6.07 8.30
C ASN A 105 9.43 -6.24 8.91
N PRO A 106 9.59 -6.46 10.24
CA PRO A 106 10.90 -6.64 10.87
C PRO A 106 11.69 -7.81 10.28
N ALA A 107 10.98 -8.85 9.82
CA ALA A 107 11.56 -10.05 9.19
C ALA A 107 11.78 -9.90 7.67
N SER A 108 11.73 -8.69 7.12
CA SER A 108 11.98 -8.45 5.69
C SER A 108 13.37 -8.92 5.28
N THR A 109 13.44 -9.70 4.20
CA THR A 109 14.70 -10.17 3.59
C THR A 109 15.29 -9.17 2.59
N VAL A 110 14.65 -8.01 2.40
CA VAL A 110 15.15 -6.95 1.51
C VAL A 110 16.46 -6.39 2.05
N ASN A 111 17.49 -6.37 1.21
CA ASN A 111 18.73 -5.67 1.54
C ASN A 111 18.56 -4.17 1.27
N TRP A 112 18.25 -3.41 2.31
CA TRP A 112 18.00 -1.97 2.24
C TRP A 112 19.22 -1.14 1.85
N HIS A 113 20.43 -1.68 2.00
CA HIS A 113 21.67 -1.02 1.56
C HIS A 113 21.87 -1.10 0.04
N THR A 114 21.31 -2.11 -0.62
CA THR A 114 21.54 -2.36 -2.05
C THR A 114 20.27 -2.37 -2.90
N THR A 115 19.07 -2.29 -2.31
CA THR A 115 17.82 -2.20 -3.08
C THR A 115 17.86 -1.05 -4.09
N GLY A 116 17.27 -1.24 -5.27
CA GLY A 116 17.23 -0.21 -6.32
C GLY A 116 16.53 1.06 -5.84
N LEU A 117 17.01 2.24 -6.28
CA LEU A 117 16.39 3.53 -5.96
C LEU A 117 15.55 4.04 -7.13
N PHE A 118 14.42 4.65 -6.82
CA PHE A 118 13.48 5.27 -7.77
C PHE A 118 13.81 6.75 -7.94
N LEU A 119 14.79 7.10 -8.79
CA LEU A 119 15.29 8.46 -8.89
C LEU A 119 14.42 9.38 -9.75
N TYR A 120 13.72 8.81 -10.73
CA TYR A 120 12.98 9.57 -11.74
C TYR A 120 11.45 9.47 -11.57
N ASP A 121 10.97 8.46 -10.86
CA ASP A 121 9.54 8.24 -10.61
C ASP A 121 8.95 9.44 -9.88
N TYR A 122 7.84 9.97 -10.41
CA TYR A 122 7.12 11.13 -9.86
C TYR A 122 8.00 12.35 -9.59
N ALA A 123 9.10 12.54 -10.33
CA ALA A 123 10.12 13.55 -10.04
C ALA A 123 9.52 14.97 -9.94
N SER A 124 8.71 15.37 -10.93
CA SER A 124 8.07 16.70 -10.95
C SER A 124 7.12 16.91 -9.77
N THR A 125 6.29 15.91 -9.46
CA THR A 125 5.34 15.97 -8.35
C THR A 125 6.05 16.04 -6.99
N ILE A 126 7.11 15.23 -6.83
CA ILE A 126 7.93 15.23 -5.61
C ILE A 126 8.62 16.60 -5.43
N GLN A 127 9.20 17.17 -6.50
CA GLN A 127 9.82 18.49 -6.44
C GLN A 127 8.81 19.59 -6.10
N ALA A 128 7.62 19.54 -6.70
CA ALA A 128 6.54 20.48 -6.41
C ALA A 128 6.09 20.39 -4.94
N ALA A 129 5.87 19.18 -4.42
CA ALA A 129 5.50 18.95 -3.02
C ALA A 129 6.62 19.36 -2.05
N ALA A 130 7.89 19.04 -2.38
CA ALA A 130 9.07 19.43 -1.63
C ALA A 130 9.15 20.95 -1.45
N LYS A 131 8.95 21.70 -2.53
CA LYS A 131 8.92 23.16 -2.53
C LYS A 131 7.74 23.71 -1.73
N ALA A 132 6.54 23.15 -1.91
CA ALA A 132 5.32 23.61 -1.26
C ALA A 132 5.37 23.45 0.27
N TYR A 133 5.95 22.36 0.76
CA TYR A 133 5.96 22.02 2.19
C TYR A 133 7.35 22.09 2.84
N GLN A 134 8.38 22.54 2.11
CA GLN A 134 9.75 22.67 2.61
C GLN A 134 10.32 21.36 3.18
N VAL A 135 10.05 20.25 2.52
CA VAL A 135 10.58 18.92 2.84
C VAL A 135 11.62 18.52 1.81
N GLU A 136 12.75 17.99 2.25
CA GLU A 136 13.85 17.56 1.37
C GLU A 136 13.35 16.46 0.38
N PRO A 137 13.57 16.59 -0.95
CA PRO A 137 13.13 15.60 -1.94
C PRO A 137 13.64 14.18 -1.67
N ALA A 138 14.85 14.06 -1.12
CA ALA A 138 15.43 12.78 -0.73
C ALA A 138 14.63 12.09 0.38
N LEU A 139 14.15 12.87 1.37
CA LEU A 139 13.31 12.33 2.45
C LEU A 139 11.93 11.92 1.94
N ILE A 140 11.34 12.68 1.02
CA ILE A 140 10.06 12.31 0.39
C ILE A 140 10.21 11.00 -0.36
N ARG A 141 11.28 10.83 -1.15
CA ARG A 141 11.55 9.57 -1.86
C ARG A 141 11.77 8.40 -0.92
N ALA A 142 12.49 8.62 0.19
CA ALA A 142 12.70 7.60 1.21
C ALA A 142 11.39 7.16 1.84
N LEU A 143 10.50 8.11 2.15
CA LEU A 143 9.16 7.83 2.67
C LEU A 143 8.35 6.98 1.68
N ILE A 144 8.19 7.44 0.43
CA ILE A 144 7.42 6.73 -0.60
C ILE A 144 7.97 5.32 -0.84
N HIS A 145 9.30 5.19 -0.86
CA HIS A 145 9.95 3.90 -1.02
C HIS A 145 9.64 2.96 0.15
N ALA A 146 9.73 3.46 1.37
CA ALA A 146 9.45 2.67 2.57
C ALA A 146 7.96 2.27 2.67
N GLU A 147 7.04 3.13 2.26
CA GLU A 147 5.60 2.89 2.34
C GLU A 147 5.09 1.91 1.28
N SER A 148 5.46 2.12 0.02
CA SER A 148 4.84 1.42 -1.11
C SER A 148 5.81 0.87 -2.15
N ALA A 149 7.13 1.06 -1.99
CA ALA A 149 8.10 0.84 -3.08
C ALA A 149 7.68 1.54 -4.39
N PHE A 150 7.13 2.75 -4.27
CA PHE A 150 6.62 3.55 -5.40
C PHE A 150 5.40 2.94 -6.13
N ASN A 151 4.67 2.02 -5.51
CA ASN A 151 3.43 1.49 -6.07
C ASN A 151 2.24 2.43 -5.75
N PRO A 152 1.65 3.13 -6.75
CA PRO A 152 0.54 4.06 -6.52
C PRO A 152 -0.76 3.36 -6.14
N GLN A 153 -0.88 2.06 -6.44
CA GLN A 153 -2.05 1.26 -6.12
C GLN A 153 -1.89 0.45 -4.83
N ALA A 154 -0.82 0.72 -4.05
CA ALA A 154 -0.60 0.01 -2.80
C ALA A 154 -1.71 0.31 -1.79
N ILE A 155 -2.25 -0.73 -1.16
CA ILE A 155 -3.16 -0.61 -0.03
C ILE A 155 -2.73 -1.61 1.04
N SER A 156 -2.57 -1.15 2.29
CA SER A 156 -2.12 -2.00 3.39
C SER A 156 -3.29 -2.76 4.03
N ARG A 157 -2.97 -3.76 4.85
CA ARG A 157 -3.98 -4.50 5.65
C ARG A 157 -4.83 -3.60 6.55
N LYS A 158 -4.29 -2.47 6.97
CA LYS A 158 -5.01 -1.49 7.81
C LYS A 158 -5.80 -0.49 6.97
N GLY A 159 -5.78 -0.60 5.64
CA GLY A 159 -6.48 0.29 4.72
C GLY A 159 -5.72 1.58 4.40
N ALA A 160 -4.43 1.67 4.68
CA ALA A 160 -3.59 2.78 4.22
C ALA A 160 -3.39 2.67 2.70
N MET A 161 -3.43 3.79 1.96
CA MET A 161 -3.56 3.80 0.49
C MET A 161 -2.48 4.64 -0.20
N GLY A 162 -2.08 4.17 -1.37
CA GLY A 162 -1.25 4.87 -2.35
C GLY A 162 0.23 4.96 -1.98
N LEU A 163 0.95 5.83 -2.69
CA LEU A 163 2.41 5.97 -2.62
C LEU A 163 2.94 6.22 -1.21
N THR A 164 2.25 7.05 -0.43
CA THR A 164 2.64 7.46 0.93
C THR A 164 1.82 6.78 2.03
N GLN A 165 1.00 5.79 1.66
CA GLN A 165 0.18 5.00 2.57
C GLN A 165 -0.65 5.83 3.56
N LEU A 166 -1.48 6.73 3.02
CA LEU A 166 -2.39 7.52 3.85
C LEU A 166 -3.58 6.69 4.33
N MET A 167 -3.83 6.72 5.63
CA MET A 167 -5.07 6.20 6.20
C MET A 167 -6.27 7.02 5.71
N PRO A 168 -7.45 6.42 5.45
CA PRO A 168 -8.62 7.14 4.93
C PRO A 168 -9.05 8.35 5.77
N ALA A 169 -8.93 8.27 7.09
CA ALA A 169 -9.23 9.39 7.97
C ALA A 169 -8.25 10.54 7.75
N THR A 170 -6.96 10.23 7.75
CA THR A 170 -5.87 11.21 7.53
C THR A 170 -5.97 11.82 6.12
N ALA A 171 -6.27 11.03 5.09
CA ALA A 171 -6.46 11.53 3.73
C ALA A 171 -7.58 12.61 3.69
N ARG A 172 -8.71 12.35 4.33
CA ARG A 172 -9.82 13.32 4.43
C ARG A 172 -9.42 14.60 5.15
N GLU A 173 -8.74 14.50 6.29
CA GLU A 173 -8.25 15.65 7.08
C GLU A 173 -7.26 16.51 6.29
N LEU A 174 -6.47 15.89 5.42
CA LEU A 174 -5.49 16.57 4.57
C LEU A 174 -6.12 17.17 3.30
N GLY A 175 -7.38 16.85 2.99
CA GLY A 175 -8.09 17.29 1.78
C GLY A 175 -7.77 16.45 0.55
N VAL A 176 -7.30 15.20 0.72
CA VAL A 176 -7.05 14.24 -0.36
C VAL A 176 -8.37 13.60 -0.77
N GLY A 177 -8.84 13.88 -1.97
CA GLY A 177 -10.09 13.35 -2.51
C GLY A 177 -9.99 11.89 -2.95
N ASP A 178 -8.90 11.54 -3.61
CA ASP A 178 -8.58 10.16 -4.00
C ASP A 178 -7.12 9.83 -3.63
N ALA A 179 -6.96 8.97 -2.62
CA ALA A 179 -5.65 8.57 -2.11
C ALA A 179 -4.91 7.58 -3.06
N LEU A 180 -5.52 7.09 -4.13
CA LEU A 180 -4.87 6.31 -5.19
C LEU A 180 -4.42 7.17 -6.37
N MET A 181 -4.84 8.46 -6.44
CA MET A 181 -4.26 9.42 -7.35
C MET A 181 -2.88 9.85 -6.85
N ALA A 182 -1.84 9.50 -7.61
CA ALA A 182 -0.44 9.68 -7.23
C ALA A 182 -0.12 11.11 -6.77
N GLU A 183 -0.58 12.13 -7.52
CA GLU A 183 -0.33 13.53 -7.20
C GLU A 183 -0.98 13.94 -5.88
N GLN A 184 -2.28 13.66 -5.71
CA GLN A 184 -2.99 13.97 -4.46
C GLN A 184 -2.38 13.26 -3.26
N ASN A 185 -2.01 12.00 -3.44
CA ASN A 185 -1.41 11.18 -2.39
C ASN A 185 -0.04 11.72 -1.96
N ILE A 186 0.85 12.06 -2.91
CA ILE A 186 2.16 12.64 -2.62
C ILE A 186 2.00 13.96 -1.86
N PHE A 187 1.16 14.89 -2.37
CA PHE A 187 0.95 16.19 -1.71
C PHE A 187 0.38 16.01 -0.28
N GLY A 188 -0.59 15.12 -0.10
CA GLY A 188 -1.16 14.81 1.21
C GLY A 188 -0.13 14.22 2.17
N GLY A 189 0.61 13.21 1.74
CA GLY A 189 1.63 12.55 2.56
C GLY A 189 2.78 13.48 2.94
N VAL A 190 3.24 14.32 2.00
CA VAL A 190 4.29 15.31 2.26
C VAL A 190 3.79 16.40 3.20
N LYS A 191 2.55 16.88 3.05
CA LYS A 191 1.92 17.81 4.00
C LYS A 191 1.86 17.23 5.41
N TYR A 192 1.49 15.96 5.54
CA TYR A 192 1.46 15.26 6.83
C TYR A 192 2.85 15.13 7.43
N LEU A 193 3.84 14.68 6.64
CA LEU A 193 5.24 14.59 7.08
C LEU A 193 5.79 15.94 7.52
N ALA A 194 5.52 17.02 6.77
CA ALA A 194 5.94 18.39 7.13
C ALA A 194 5.36 18.82 8.48
N GLY A 195 4.09 18.53 8.74
CA GLY A 195 3.46 18.78 10.03
C GLY A 195 4.16 18.04 11.17
N LEU A 196 4.50 16.78 10.97
CA LEU A 196 5.24 15.98 11.95
C LEU A 196 6.67 16.49 12.15
N LEU A 197 7.38 16.84 11.07
CA LEU A 197 8.71 17.44 11.19
C LEU A 197 8.67 18.74 12.01
N LYS A 198 7.69 19.60 11.77
CA LYS A 198 7.49 20.81 12.57
C LYS A 198 7.21 20.47 14.04
N GLN A 199 6.33 19.49 14.30
CA GLN A 199 5.98 19.06 15.66
C GLN A 199 7.18 18.53 16.45
N TYR A 200 8.10 17.85 15.77
CA TYR A 200 9.30 17.25 16.39
C TYR A 200 10.58 18.04 16.13
N GLY A 201 10.49 19.34 15.83
CA GLY A 201 11.66 20.23 15.70
C GLY A 201 12.66 19.82 14.63
N GLY A 202 12.18 19.22 13.54
CA GLY A 202 13.01 18.71 12.44
C GLY A 202 13.62 17.33 12.68
N ASN A 203 13.32 16.68 13.81
CA ASN A 203 13.84 15.35 14.10
C ASN A 203 13.17 14.29 13.18
N ILE A 204 13.91 13.87 12.15
CA ILE A 204 13.42 12.90 11.14
C ILE A 204 13.03 11.58 11.78
N ALA A 205 13.79 11.09 12.76
CA ALA A 205 13.51 9.79 13.41
C ALA A 205 12.18 9.81 14.17
N LEU A 206 11.90 10.89 14.91
CA LEU A 206 10.63 11.06 15.62
C LEU A 206 9.47 11.33 14.67
N ALA A 207 9.69 12.13 13.62
CA ALA A 207 8.66 12.42 12.62
C ALA A 207 8.26 11.15 11.85
N THR A 208 9.22 10.33 11.43
CA THR A 208 8.93 9.06 10.73
C THR A 208 8.34 8.00 11.65
N ALA A 209 8.76 7.95 12.93
CA ALA A 209 8.10 7.11 13.94
C ALA A 209 6.63 7.51 14.12
N ALA A 210 6.34 8.81 14.17
CA ALA A 210 4.99 9.32 14.29
C ALA A 210 4.16 9.10 13.01
N TYR A 211 4.79 9.14 11.85
CA TYR A 211 4.15 8.82 10.58
C TYR A 211 3.63 7.38 10.58
N ASN A 212 4.45 6.43 11.01
CA ASN A 212 4.13 5.01 11.04
C ASN A 212 3.21 4.61 12.21
N ALA A 213 3.55 5.05 13.45
CA ALA A 213 2.86 4.60 14.67
C ALA A 213 1.80 5.60 15.18
N GLY A 214 1.74 6.78 14.60
CA GLY A 214 0.93 7.89 15.08
C GLY A 214 1.66 8.75 16.14
N ALA A 215 1.40 10.07 16.10
CA ALA A 215 2.01 11.04 17.03
C ALA A 215 1.69 10.74 18.52
N GLY A 216 0.48 10.22 18.79
CA GLY A 216 0.09 9.81 20.13
C GLY A 216 0.96 8.69 20.72
N ALA A 217 1.40 7.74 19.89
CA ALA A 217 2.30 6.68 20.35
C ALA A 217 3.69 7.23 20.69
N VAL A 218 4.22 8.13 19.85
CA VAL A 218 5.52 8.77 20.10
C VAL A 218 5.47 9.63 21.38
N GLN A 219 4.39 10.37 21.58
CA GLN A 219 4.18 11.17 22.80
C GLN A 219 4.09 10.27 24.04
N LYS A 220 3.27 9.21 23.99
CA LYS A 220 3.10 8.27 25.09
C LYS A 220 4.41 7.63 25.56
N HIS A 221 5.31 7.35 24.62
CA HIS A 221 6.59 6.69 24.91
C HIS A 221 7.75 7.69 25.09
N GLY A 222 7.52 8.98 24.95
CA GLY A 222 8.57 10.01 25.03
C GLY A 222 9.66 9.88 23.97
N GLY A 223 9.37 9.19 22.85
CA GLY A 223 10.32 8.88 21.78
C GLY A 223 9.80 7.81 20.82
N ILE A 224 10.72 7.15 20.12
CA ILE A 224 10.34 6.06 19.19
C ILE A 224 9.71 4.92 19.99
N PRO A 225 8.43 4.55 19.70
CA PRO A 225 7.76 3.47 20.43
C PRO A 225 8.53 2.15 20.33
N PRO A 226 8.45 1.27 21.36
CA PRO A 226 9.16 -0.02 21.36
C PRO A 226 8.49 -1.07 20.46
N TYR A 227 7.83 -0.64 19.40
CA TYR A 227 7.22 -1.52 18.40
C TYR A 227 8.26 -1.95 17.39
N ALA A 228 8.42 -3.26 17.18
CA ALA A 228 9.42 -3.81 16.25
C ALA A 228 9.20 -3.28 14.81
N GLU A 229 7.94 -3.17 14.39
CA GLU A 229 7.54 -2.58 13.10
C GLU A 229 8.04 -1.14 12.96
N THR A 230 7.76 -0.28 13.94
CA THR A 230 8.11 1.14 13.89
C THR A 230 9.62 1.36 13.94
N ARG A 231 10.35 0.59 14.76
CA ARG A 231 11.81 0.67 14.83
C ARG A 231 12.46 0.30 13.49
N ALA A 232 12.04 -0.82 12.90
CA ALA A 232 12.51 -1.25 11.59
C ALA A 232 12.19 -0.21 10.50
N TYR A 233 10.99 0.35 10.53
CA TYR A 233 10.56 1.40 9.60
C TYR A 233 11.44 2.65 9.69
N VAL A 234 11.66 3.18 10.89
CA VAL A 234 12.50 4.37 11.12
C VAL A 234 13.92 4.15 10.61
N GLU A 235 14.55 3.02 10.95
CA GLU A 235 15.89 2.67 10.47
C GLU A 235 15.95 2.64 8.94
N ARG A 236 14.97 2.02 8.29
CA ARG A 236 14.91 1.88 6.83
C ARG A 236 14.69 3.22 6.12
N VAL A 237 13.80 4.07 6.66
CA VAL A 237 13.59 5.41 6.10
C VAL A 237 14.86 6.25 6.23
N GLN A 238 15.56 6.21 7.36
CA GLN A 238 16.83 6.93 7.53
C GLN A 238 17.90 6.44 6.56
N LEU A 239 18.05 5.13 6.41
CA LEU A 239 18.99 4.54 5.45
C LEU A 239 18.67 4.94 4.01
N LEU A 240 17.41 4.82 3.60
CA LEU A 240 16.96 5.22 2.27
C LEU A 240 17.15 6.72 2.05
N HIS A 241 16.88 7.56 3.06
CA HIS A 241 17.07 9.01 2.98
C HIS A 241 18.53 9.36 2.66
N LEU A 242 19.49 8.78 3.38
CA LEU A 242 20.92 8.99 3.12
C LEU A 242 21.29 8.56 1.70
N ARG A 243 20.84 7.39 1.26
CA ARG A 243 21.10 6.86 -0.08
C ARG A 243 20.51 7.73 -1.19
N TYR A 244 19.26 8.20 -1.02
CA TYR A 244 18.65 9.11 -1.98
C TYR A 244 19.38 10.46 -2.02
N LYS A 245 19.77 11.00 -0.87
CA LYS A 245 20.51 12.27 -0.77
C LYS A 245 21.83 12.20 -1.53
N GLU A 246 22.60 11.15 -1.31
CA GLU A 246 23.86 10.91 -2.00
C GLU A 246 23.65 10.78 -3.52
N MET A 247 22.71 9.95 -3.95
CA MET A 247 22.47 9.70 -5.37
C MET A 247 21.89 10.89 -6.13
N LEU A 248 21.00 11.67 -5.51
CA LEU A 248 20.46 12.89 -6.11
C LEU A 248 21.56 13.94 -6.25
N SER A 249 22.38 14.15 -5.21
CA SER A 249 23.50 15.08 -5.24
C SER A 249 24.54 14.69 -6.31
N ALA A 250 24.88 13.40 -6.42
CA ALA A 250 25.85 12.92 -7.42
C ALA A 250 25.36 13.09 -8.87
N ARG A 251 24.05 13.23 -9.08
CA ARG A 251 23.42 13.38 -10.40
C ARG A 251 22.93 14.79 -10.71
N GLY A 252 23.07 15.73 -9.77
CA GLY A 252 22.56 17.10 -9.93
C GLY A 252 21.03 17.20 -10.00
N LEU A 253 20.33 16.29 -9.32
CA LEU A 253 18.86 16.20 -9.30
C LEU A 253 18.27 16.85 -8.05
#